data_61ff1430cbd5b2e043f033f5887a3db6
#
_entry.id   61ff1430cbd5b2e043f033f5887a3db6
#
_cell.length_a   1.000
_cell.length_b   1.000
_cell.length_c   1.000
_cell.angle_alpha   90.00
_cell.angle_beta   90.00
_cell.angle_gamma   90.00
#
_symmetry.space_group_name_H-M   'P 1'
#
loop_
_entity.id
_entity.type
_entity.pdbx_description
1 polymer ?
#
loop_
_entity_poly.entity_id
_entity_poly.type
_entity_poly.pdbx_seq_one_letter_code
_entity_poly.pdbx_strand_id
1 'polypeptide(L)'
;MANWQWLVSKCLLLLICLFMLGTQPALAGINDDTYDGNMFVVYAGNGSLVPAKETLAQALAEHKPTMLAYYVDDSSDCKKYAIVISQVQAFYGRVAEIIPVNLDTVPAKKSYDPTEPGYYYSGGVPQVVVFNQSGKVVLNQKGQVPFETIDDTFREIFDLLPRSESIELKRRSFNEFSSELAK
;
A
#
# COMPACT_ATOMS: atom_id res chain seq x y z
N MET A 1 13.28 -57.29 -11.23
CA MET A 1 12.35 -56.22 -10.85
C MET A 1 13.05 -55.00 -10.23
N ALA A 2 14.19 -55.16 -9.54
CA ALA A 2 14.92 -54.04 -8.92
C ALA A 2 15.46 -52.97 -9.93
N ASN A 3 15.83 -53.36 -11.13
CA ASN A 3 16.39 -52.43 -12.14
C ASN A 3 15.39 -51.47 -12.77
N TRP A 4 14.11 -51.81 -12.79
CA TRP A 4 13.04 -50.93 -13.33
C TRP A 4 12.73 -49.79 -12.37
N GLN A 5 12.64 -50.06 -11.08
CA GLN A 5 12.43 -49.00 -10.08
C GLN A 5 13.57 -48.01 -10.02
N TRP A 6 14.80 -48.47 -10.17
CA TRP A 6 15.99 -47.60 -10.24
C TRP A 6 16.03 -46.69 -11.47
N LEU A 7 15.63 -47.23 -12.64
CA LEU A 7 15.51 -46.45 -13.87
C LEU A 7 14.42 -45.40 -13.78
N VAL A 8 13.24 -45.75 -13.24
CA VAL A 8 12.12 -44.82 -13.02
C VAL A 8 12.51 -43.70 -12.05
N SER A 9 13.21 -44.02 -10.97
CA SER A 9 13.71 -43.03 -10.01
C SER A 9 14.69 -42.04 -10.63
N LYS A 10 15.60 -42.51 -11.48
CA LYS A 10 16.56 -41.61 -12.18
C LYS A 10 15.88 -40.74 -13.24
N CYS A 11 14.91 -41.29 -13.99
CA CYS A 11 14.12 -40.50 -14.94
C CYS A 11 13.29 -39.43 -14.22
N LEU A 12 12.71 -39.75 -13.06
CA LEU A 12 11.95 -38.79 -12.24
C LEU A 12 12.85 -37.67 -11.71
N LEU A 13 14.05 -38.00 -11.23
CA LEU A 13 15.05 -37.05 -10.77
C LEU A 13 15.51 -36.12 -11.90
N LEU A 14 15.79 -36.66 -13.09
CA LEU A 14 16.13 -35.88 -14.28
C LEU A 14 15.01 -34.94 -14.71
N LEU A 15 13.76 -35.39 -14.67
CA LEU A 15 12.58 -34.57 -14.96
C LEU A 15 12.44 -33.43 -13.95
N ILE A 16 12.62 -33.68 -12.66
CA ILE A 16 12.59 -32.64 -11.61
C ILE A 16 13.73 -31.63 -11.81
N CYS A 17 14.95 -32.08 -12.13
CA CYS A 17 16.06 -31.20 -12.43
C CYS A 17 15.82 -30.34 -13.68
N LEU A 18 15.24 -30.90 -14.73
CA LEU A 18 14.87 -30.17 -15.95
C LEU A 18 13.79 -29.13 -15.68
N PHE A 19 12.79 -29.44 -14.83
CA PHE A 19 11.77 -28.50 -14.40
C PHE A 19 12.37 -27.33 -13.60
N MET A 20 13.30 -27.61 -12.69
CA MET A 20 13.98 -26.58 -11.88
C MET A 20 14.88 -25.67 -12.72
N LEU A 21 15.49 -26.18 -13.80
CA LEU A 21 16.35 -25.41 -14.69
C LEU A 21 15.55 -24.56 -15.70
N GLY A 22 14.28 -24.88 -15.94
CA GLY A 22 13.41 -24.17 -16.89
C GLY A 22 12.61 -23.02 -16.27
N THR A 23 12.63 -22.85 -14.94
CA THR A 23 11.91 -21.74 -14.29
C THR A 23 12.74 -20.46 -14.40
N GLN A 24 12.24 -19.48 -15.16
CA GLN A 24 12.82 -18.15 -15.15
C GLN A 24 12.62 -17.54 -13.76
N PRO A 25 13.64 -16.87 -13.18
CA PRO A 25 13.46 -16.15 -11.95
C PRO A 25 12.40 -15.05 -12.14
N ALA A 26 11.35 -15.07 -11.33
CA ALA A 26 10.42 -13.96 -11.26
C ALA A 26 11.15 -12.78 -10.60
N LEU A 27 11.53 -11.79 -11.40
CA LEU A 27 12.17 -10.56 -10.91
C LEU A 27 11.07 -9.53 -10.69
N ALA A 28 10.77 -9.25 -9.43
CA ALA A 28 9.92 -8.12 -9.07
C ALA A 28 10.69 -6.81 -9.32
N GLY A 29 10.15 -5.93 -10.15
CA GLY A 29 10.80 -4.69 -10.60
C GLY A 29 10.05 -3.44 -10.12
N ILE A 30 10.62 -2.68 -9.17
CA ILE A 30 10.01 -1.42 -8.71
C ILE A 30 9.99 -0.33 -9.79
N ASN A 31 10.81 -0.47 -10.84
CA ASN A 31 10.98 0.52 -11.89
C ASN A 31 10.29 0.14 -13.21
N ASP A 32 9.58 -0.96 -13.24
CA ASP A 32 8.83 -1.42 -14.41
C ASP A 32 7.33 -1.47 -14.13
N ASP A 33 6.55 -1.48 -15.22
CA ASP A 33 5.08 -1.53 -15.16
C ASP A 33 4.60 -2.98 -15.36
N THR A 34 5.16 -3.92 -14.59
CA THR A 34 4.75 -5.32 -14.55
C THR A 34 4.00 -5.63 -13.26
N TYR A 35 3.12 -6.62 -13.30
CA TYR A 35 2.42 -7.07 -12.10
C TYR A 35 3.29 -8.06 -11.31
N ASP A 36 3.71 -7.68 -10.11
CA ASP A 36 4.54 -8.49 -9.22
C ASP A 36 3.79 -8.97 -7.97
N GLY A 37 2.49 -8.74 -7.91
CA GLY A 37 1.66 -8.94 -6.73
C GLY A 37 1.24 -7.61 -6.12
N ASN A 38 0.54 -7.66 -4.97
CA ASN A 38 0.07 -6.44 -4.35
C ASN A 38 1.23 -5.54 -3.90
N MET A 39 1.23 -4.29 -4.36
CA MET A 39 2.35 -3.37 -4.17
C MET A 39 2.66 -3.06 -2.70
N PHE A 40 1.66 -3.03 -1.81
CA PHE A 40 1.90 -2.76 -0.38
C PHE A 40 2.62 -3.93 0.29
N VAL A 41 2.32 -5.17 -0.11
CA VAL A 41 2.99 -6.36 0.39
C VAL A 41 4.41 -6.44 -0.14
N VAL A 42 4.57 -6.31 -1.46
CA VAL A 42 5.85 -6.57 -2.14
C VAL A 42 6.86 -5.43 -1.89
N TYR A 43 6.44 -4.17 -2.02
CA TYR A 43 7.35 -3.03 -2.01
C TYR A 43 7.36 -2.22 -0.71
N ALA A 44 6.30 -2.32 0.10
CA ALA A 44 6.23 -1.65 1.40
C ALA A 44 6.29 -2.60 2.60
N GLY A 45 6.26 -3.92 2.37
CA GLY A 45 6.25 -4.92 3.44
C GLY A 45 5.04 -4.79 4.38
N ASN A 46 3.93 -4.23 3.89
CA ASN A 46 2.77 -3.87 4.69
C ASN A 46 1.47 -4.52 4.17
N GLY A 47 1.30 -5.79 4.46
CA GLY A 47 0.07 -6.52 4.13
C GLY A 47 -1.15 -6.09 4.95
N SER A 48 -0.99 -5.27 6.00
CA SER A 48 -2.12 -4.84 6.83
C SER A 48 -3.00 -3.75 6.18
N LEU A 49 -2.53 -3.16 5.07
CA LEU A 49 -3.29 -2.20 4.27
C LEU A 49 -4.36 -2.87 3.40
N VAL A 50 -4.16 -4.11 3.01
CA VAL A 50 -5.02 -4.80 2.05
C VAL A 50 -5.47 -6.16 2.57
N PRO A 51 -6.79 -6.43 2.60
CA PRO A 51 -7.87 -5.48 2.25
C PRO A 51 -8.00 -4.33 3.27
N ALA A 52 -8.65 -3.23 2.86
CA ALA A 52 -9.03 -2.17 3.79
C ALA A 52 -9.92 -2.72 4.90
N LYS A 53 -9.80 -2.18 6.11
CA LYS A 53 -10.58 -2.63 7.28
C LYS A 53 -12.05 -2.23 7.16
N GLU A 54 -12.31 -1.07 6.61
CA GLU A 54 -13.64 -0.47 6.45
C GLU A 54 -13.81 0.05 5.03
N THR A 55 -15.07 0.17 4.61
CA THR A 55 -15.43 0.87 3.38
C THR A 55 -15.47 2.38 3.61
N LEU A 56 -15.37 3.18 2.53
CA LEU A 56 -15.54 4.63 2.63
C LEU A 56 -16.88 5.00 3.28
N ALA A 57 -17.97 4.31 2.90
CA ALA A 57 -19.30 4.55 3.48
C ALA A 57 -19.32 4.35 5.01
N GLN A 58 -18.68 3.31 5.51
CA GLN A 58 -18.57 3.03 6.95
C GLN A 58 -17.75 4.10 7.66
N ALA A 59 -16.55 4.41 7.16
CA ALA A 59 -15.67 5.41 7.75
C ALA A 59 -16.32 6.81 7.82
N LEU A 60 -17.03 7.22 6.75
CA LEU A 60 -17.77 8.47 6.72
C LEU A 60 -18.97 8.49 7.70
N ALA A 61 -19.69 7.37 7.82
CA ALA A 61 -20.80 7.25 8.78
C ALA A 61 -20.31 7.31 10.24
N GLU A 62 -19.10 6.84 10.51
CA GLU A 62 -18.44 6.88 11.82
C GLU A 62 -17.71 8.20 12.11
N HIS A 63 -17.79 9.17 11.18
CA HIS A 63 -17.08 10.45 11.28
C HIS A 63 -15.55 10.30 11.45
N LYS A 64 -14.99 9.25 10.88
CA LYS A 64 -13.53 9.02 10.91
C LYS A 64 -12.84 9.85 9.84
N PRO A 65 -11.76 10.57 10.17
CA PRO A 65 -10.86 11.07 9.13
C PRO A 65 -10.40 9.91 8.25
N THR A 66 -10.47 10.09 6.94
CA THR A 66 -10.27 8.98 6.00
C THR A 66 -9.36 9.41 4.87
N MET A 67 -8.44 8.55 4.45
CA MET A 67 -7.63 8.73 3.27
C MET A 67 -7.91 7.62 2.26
N LEU A 68 -8.28 7.99 1.03
CA LEU A 68 -8.28 7.08 -0.12
C LEU A 68 -6.93 7.18 -0.83
N ALA A 69 -6.32 6.04 -1.12
CA ALA A 69 -5.10 5.94 -1.91
C ALA A 69 -5.38 5.09 -3.15
N TYR A 70 -5.56 5.74 -4.30
CA TYR A 70 -5.83 5.05 -5.57
C TYR A 70 -4.54 4.58 -6.21
N TYR A 71 -4.57 3.33 -6.69
CA TYR A 71 -3.42 2.68 -7.27
C TYR A 71 -3.81 1.58 -8.26
N VAL A 72 -2.80 1.12 -9.01
CA VAL A 72 -2.79 -0.16 -9.73
C VAL A 72 -1.49 -0.88 -9.39
N ASP A 73 -1.54 -2.21 -9.31
CA ASP A 73 -0.40 -3.01 -8.83
C ASP A 73 0.76 -3.10 -9.84
N ASP A 74 0.49 -2.82 -11.12
CA ASP A 74 1.46 -2.87 -12.22
C ASP A 74 2.11 -1.52 -12.56
N SER A 75 1.79 -0.43 -11.83
CA SER A 75 2.40 0.88 -12.06
C SER A 75 3.66 1.08 -11.23
N SER A 76 4.78 1.35 -11.89
CA SER A 76 6.07 1.68 -11.22
C SER A 76 5.96 2.89 -10.29
N ASP A 77 5.13 3.88 -10.64
CA ASP A 77 4.89 5.03 -9.78
C ASP A 77 4.10 4.67 -8.52
N CYS A 78 3.10 3.78 -8.64
CA CYS A 78 2.36 3.27 -7.49
C CYS A 78 3.25 2.40 -6.60
N LYS A 79 4.06 1.52 -7.18
CA LYS A 79 5.03 0.69 -6.45
C LYS A 79 5.97 1.54 -5.57
N LYS A 80 6.56 2.60 -6.14
CA LYS A 80 7.41 3.55 -5.41
C LYS A 80 6.64 4.27 -4.31
N TYR A 81 5.38 4.61 -4.57
CA TYR A 81 4.54 5.36 -3.65
C TYR A 81 3.99 4.52 -2.50
N ALA A 82 3.98 3.19 -2.60
CA ALA A 82 3.49 2.27 -1.58
C ALA A 82 4.14 2.51 -0.19
N ILE A 83 5.43 2.89 -0.18
CA ILE A 83 6.18 3.19 1.05
C ILE A 83 5.59 4.42 1.76
N VAL A 84 5.22 5.47 1.01
CA VAL A 84 4.64 6.70 1.58
C VAL A 84 3.28 6.41 2.20
N ILE A 85 2.40 5.67 1.51
CA ILE A 85 1.09 5.27 2.05
C ILE A 85 1.24 4.39 3.29
N SER A 86 2.18 3.45 3.27
CA SER A 86 2.50 2.61 4.43
C SER A 86 3.00 3.44 5.63
N GLN A 87 3.77 4.48 5.37
CA GLN A 87 4.23 5.42 6.39
C GLN A 87 3.06 6.22 6.97
N VAL A 88 2.15 6.73 6.14
CA VAL A 88 0.93 7.41 6.62
C VAL A 88 0.11 6.49 7.52
N GLN A 89 -0.08 5.23 7.12
CA GLN A 89 -0.78 4.24 7.95
C GLN A 89 -0.06 3.99 9.29
N ALA A 90 1.26 3.95 9.30
CA ALA A 90 2.02 3.73 10.53
C ALA A 90 1.82 4.88 11.55
N PHE A 91 1.64 6.12 11.09
CA PHE A 91 1.41 7.28 11.95
C PHE A 91 -0.06 7.46 12.32
N TYR A 92 -0.97 7.32 11.36
CA TYR A 92 -2.38 7.72 11.50
C TYR A 92 -3.37 6.55 11.52
N GLY A 93 -2.99 5.33 11.17
CA GLY A 93 -3.90 4.19 11.02
C GLY A 93 -4.57 3.68 12.32
N ARG A 94 -4.33 4.35 13.47
CA ARG A 94 -5.07 4.12 14.72
C ARG A 94 -6.20 5.13 14.95
N VAL A 95 -6.14 6.27 14.27
CA VAL A 95 -7.04 7.42 14.49
C VAL A 95 -7.73 7.87 13.20
N ALA A 96 -7.27 7.40 12.05
CA ALA A 96 -7.84 7.63 10.74
C ALA A 96 -7.94 6.31 9.98
N GLU A 97 -8.89 6.21 9.05
CA GLU A 97 -8.98 5.06 8.16
C GLU A 97 -8.19 5.31 6.88
N ILE A 98 -7.28 4.40 6.55
CA ILE A 98 -6.49 4.44 5.32
C ILE A 98 -7.01 3.34 4.40
N ILE A 99 -7.64 3.74 3.31
CA ILE A 99 -8.33 2.86 2.36
C ILE A 99 -7.57 2.82 1.04
N PRO A 100 -6.78 1.78 0.78
CA PRO A 100 -6.22 1.54 -0.54
C PRO A 100 -7.32 1.16 -1.52
N VAL A 101 -7.36 1.84 -2.67
CA VAL A 101 -8.34 1.63 -3.72
C VAL A 101 -7.64 1.14 -4.98
N ASN A 102 -7.64 -0.19 -5.18
CA ASN A 102 -7.15 -0.76 -6.43
C ASN A 102 -8.18 -0.50 -7.53
N LEU A 103 -7.81 0.27 -8.56
CA LEU A 103 -8.71 0.67 -9.63
C LEU A 103 -9.19 -0.50 -10.48
N ASP A 104 -8.43 -1.57 -10.59
CA ASP A 104 -8.83 -2.77 -11.32
C ASP A 104 -10.01 -3.48 -10.66
N THR A 105 -10.25 -3.20 -9.36
CA THR A 105 -11.37 -3.77 -8.60
C THR A 105 -12.59 -2.84 -8.50
N VAL A 106 -12.46 -1.58 -8.93
CA VAL A 106 -13.57 -0.62 -8.90
C VAL A 106 -14.53 -0.92 -10.06
N PRO A 107 -15.80 -1.29 -9.79
CA PRO A 107 -16.76 -1.60 -10.85
C PRO A 107 -17.01 -0.37 -11.73
N ALA A 108 -16.94 -0.54 -13.05
CA ALA A 108 -17.26 0.52 -13.98
C ALA A 108 -18.76 0.88 -13.90
N LYS A 109 -19.09 2.12 -13.53
CA LYS A 109 -20.44 2.66 -13.41
C LYS A 109 -20.58 3.94 -14.21
N LYS A 110 -21.83 4.28 -14.60
CA LYS A 110 -22.14 5.57 -15.24
C LYS A 110 -22.00 6.74 -14.27
N SER A 111 -22.26 6.50 -12.99
CA SER A 111 -22.11 7.46 -11.89
C SER A 111 -21.84 6.70 -10.59
N TYR A 112 -21.12 7.32 -9.68
CA TYR A 112 -20.84 6.82 -8.34
C TYR A 112 -21.50 7.73 -7.32
N ASP A 113 -21.89 7.17 -6.18
CA ASP A 113 -22.36 7.95 -5.04
C ASP A 113 -21.17 8.55 -4.25
N PRO A 114 -21.38 9.67 -3.52
CA PRO A 114 -20.32 10.27 -2.70
C PRO A 114 -19.76 9.35 -1.60
N THR A 115 -20.41 8.24 -1.31
CA THR A 115 -19.94 7.21 -0.37
C THR A 115 -19.10 6.11 -1.04
N GLU A 116 -18.94 6.18 -2.36
CA GLU A 116 -18.15 5.22 -3.14
C GLU A 116 -16.81 5.83 -3.56
N PRO A 117 -15.70 5.08 -3.44
CA PRO A 117 -14.40 5.59 -3.85
C PRO A 117 -14.35 6.06 -5.32
N GLY A 118 -15.06 5.40 -6.22
CA GLY A 118 -15.10 5.78 -7.65
C GLY A 118 -15.55 7.21 -7.91
N TYR A 119 -16.31 7.84 -6.98
CA TYR A 119 -16.77 9.22 -7.10
C TYR A 119 -15.62 10.25 -7.09
N TYR A 120 -14.55 9.97 -6.35
CA TYR A 120 -13.43 10.91 -6.14
C TYR A 120 -12.24 10.65 -7.06
N TYR A 121 -12.29 9.59 -7.85
CA TYR A 121 -11.23 9.30 -8.81
C TYR A 121 -11.22 10.31 -9.96
N SER A 122 -10.08 10.95 -10.19
CA SER A 122 -9.95 12.04 -11.16
C SER A 122 -9.11 11.68 -12.40
N GLY A 123 -8.91 10.39 -12.67
CA GLY A 123 -8.25 9.92 -13.90
C GLY A 123 -6.72 9.98 -13.83
N GLY A 124 -6.10 9.21 -12.97
CA GLY A 124 -4.66 9.05 -12.86
C GLY A 124 -4.24 8.43 -11.53
N VAL A 125 -3.19 7.65 -11.52
CA VAL A 125 -2.61 7.02 -10.33
C VAL A 125 -1.11 7.31 -10.25
N PRO A 126 -0.56 7.34 -9.03
CA PRO A 126 -1.28 7.34 -7.76
C PRO A 126 -2.11 8.60 -7.55
N GLN A 127 -3.18 8.53 -6.73
CA GLN A 127 -3.97 9.68 -6.29
C GLN A 127 -4.31 9.51 -4.82
N VAL A 128 -4.32 10.61 -4.07
CA VAL A 128 -4.72 10.65 -2.66
C VAL A 128 -5.88 11.61 -2.47
N VAL A 129 -6.90 11.16 -1.70
CA VAL A 129 -8.02 11.99 -1.27
C VAL A 129 -8.14 11.86 0.24
N VAL A 130 -8.13 13.00 0.97
CA VAL A 130 -8.28 13.00 2.43
C VAL A 130 -9.59 13.70 2.82
N PHE A 131 -10.31 13.07 3.72
CA PHE A 131 -11.55 13.55 4.31
C PHE A 131 -11.33 13.87 5.79
N ASN A 132 -11.91 14.98 6.25
CA ASN A 132 -11.99 15.27 7.67
C ASN A 132 -13.17 14.53 8.35
N GLN A 133 -13.37 14.74 9.67
CA GLN A 133 -14.43 14.11 10.45
C GLN A 133 -15.85 14.45 9.97
N SER A 134 -16.03 15.57 9.27
CA SER A 134 -17.32 15.95 8.69
C SER A 134 -17.59 15.32 7.32
N GLY A 135 -16.67 14.48 6.82
CA GLY A 135 -16.77 13.89 5.48
C GLY A 135 -16.44 14.87 4.34
N LYS A 136 -15.88 16.05 4.66
CA LYS A 136 -15.45 17.03 3.67
C LYS A 136 -14.07 16.65 3.13
N VAL A 137 -13.91 16.67 1.81
CA VAL A 137 -12.59 16.53 1.17
C VAL A 137 -11.74 17.75 1.49
N VAL A 138 -10.57 17.54 2.08
CA VAL A 138 -9.58 18.56 2.43
C VAL A 138 -8.30 18.47 1.62
N LEU A 139 -8.02 17.30 1.03
CA LEU A 139 -6.94 17.08 0.07
C LEU A 139 -7.46 16.20 -1.08
N ASN A 140 -7.15 16.56 -2.31
CA ASN A 140 -7.34 15.70 -3.49
C ASN A 140 -6.23 15.99 -4.50
N GLN A 141 -5.24 15.13 -4.58
CA GLN A 141 -4.07 15.32 -5.43
C GLN A 141 -3.67 14.04 -6.15
N LYS A 142 -3.24 14.19 -7.41
CA LYS A 142 -2.66 13.13 -8.26
C LYS A 142 -1.13 13.17 -8.20
N GLY A 143 -0.54 12.03 -8.52
CA GLY A 143 0.90 11.82 -8.48
C GLY A 143 1.38 11.37 -7.11
N GLN A 144 2.68 11.29 -6.96
CA GLN A 144 3.33 10.92 -5.71
C GLN A 144 3.33 12.09 -4.74
N VAL A 145 2.22 12.29 -4.02
CA VAL A 145 2.08 13.34 -3.01
C VAL A 145 3.09 13.08 -1.88
N PRO A 146 3.93 14.07 -1.51
CA PRO A 146 4.90 13.89 -0.42
C PRO A 146 4.20 13.52 0.90
N PHE A 147 4.87 12.68 1.71
CA PHE A 147 4.39 12.33 3.06
C PHE A 147 4.08 13.59 3.87
N GLU A 148 4.93 14.60 3.76
CA GLU A 148 4.82 15.87 4.46
C GLU A 148 3.49 16.59 4.18
N THR A 149 3.04 16.59 2.93
CA THR A 149 1.76 17.24 2.56
C THR A 149 0.57 16.51 3.19
N ILE A 150 0.62 15.17 3.22
CA ILE A 150 -0.42 14.35 3.86
C ILE A 150 -0.37 14.52 5.37
N ASP A 151 0.83 14.51 5.96
CA ASP A 151 1.05 14.71 7.39
C ASP A 151 0.53 16.08 7.85
N ASP A 152 0.84 17.16 7.14
CA ASP A 152 0.35 18.50 7.45
C ASP A 152 -1.19 18.55 7.38
N THR A 153 -1.79 17.90 6.38
CA THR A 153 -3.25 17.79 6.26
C THR A 153 -3.86 17.07 7.49
N PHE A 154 -3.28 15.95 7.91
CA PHE A 154 -3.76 15.24 9.09
C PHE A 154 -3.51 16.01 10.39
N ARG A 155 -2.41 16.75 10.48
CA ARG A 155 -2.13 17.63 11.62
C ARG A 155 -3.21 18.69 11.79
N GLU A 156 -3.64 19.31 10.69
CA GLU A 156 -4.77 20.27 10.70
C GLU A 156 -6.09 19.59 11.11
N ILE A 157 -6.38 18.38 10.60
CA ILE A 157 -7.58 17.61 10.94
C ILE A 157 -7.65 17.30 12.45
N PHE A 158 -6.51 16.95 13.05
CA PHE A 158 -6.41 16.55 14.47
C PHE A 158 -6.00 17.67 15.42
N ASP A 159 -5.92 18.91 14.93
CA ASP A 159 -5.47 20.09 15.72
C ASP A 159 -4.12 19.85 16.40
N LEU A 160 -3.18 19.25 15.68
CA LEU A 160 -1.82 19.00 16.15
C LEU A 160 -0.93 20.20 15.85
N LEU A 161 0.14 20.37 16.63
CA LEU A 161 1.15 21.39 16.35
C LEU A 161 1.72 21.28 14.93
N PRO A 162 1.97 22.42 14.26
CA PRO A 162 2.67 22.42 12.98
C PRO A 162 3.98 21.64 13.07
N ARG A 163 4.43 21.06 11.97
CA ARG A 163 5.66 20.27 11.93
C ARG A 163 6.88 21.05 12.41
N SER A 164 6.95 22.35 12.08
CA SER A 164 8.03 23.26 12.54
C SER A 164 8.11 23.41 14.06
N GLU A 165 7.01 23.19 14.77
CA GLU A 165 6.90 23.32 16.23
C GLU A 165 6.84 21.95 16.93
N SER A 166 6.83 20.86 16.16
CA SER A 166 6.78 19.49 16.68
C SER A 166 8.19 18.94 16.88
N ILE A 167 8.38 18.18 17.96
CA ILE A 167 9.58 17.35 18.09
C ILE A 167 9.53 16.30 16.99
N GLU A 168 10.52 16.28 16.12
CA GLU A 168 10.64 15.26 15.08
C GLU A 168 10.72 13.88 15.74
N LEU A 169 9.67 13.08 15.56
CA LEU A 169 9.69 11.70 16.00
C LEU A 169 10.66 10.95 15.09
N LYS A 170 11.91 10.83 15.52
CA LYS A 170 12.90 10.01 14.83
C LYS A 170 12.34 8.59 14.74
N ARG A 171 12.05 8.15 13.52
CA ARG A 171 11.65 6.77 13.25
C ARG A 171 12.80 5.88 13.68
N ARG A 172 12.59 5.03 14.69
CA ARG A 172 13.53 3.95 14.98
C ARG A 172 13.53 2.99 13.79
N SER A 173 14.68 2.77 13.20
CA SER A 173 14.86 1.69 12.24
C SER A 173 14.54 0.37 12.92
N PHE A 174 13.79 -0.52 12.26
CA PHE A 174 13.31 -1.78 12.84
C PHE A 174 14.45 -2.78 13.16
N ASN A 175 15.70 -2.45 12.98
CA ASN A 175 16.86 -3.29 13.25
C ASN A 175 18.02 -2.52 13.89
N GLU A 176 17.80 -1.33 14.42
CA GLU A 176 18.82 -0.65 15.21
C GLU A 176 18.85 -1.25 16.62
N PHE A 177 19.87 -2.03 16.91
CA PHE A 177 20.29 -2.29 18.27
C PHE A 177 20.66 -0.93 18.88
N SER A 178 19.83 -0.45 19.80
CA SER A 178 20.09 0.78 20.51
C SER A 178 21.32 0.58 21.37
N SER A 179 22.44 1.14 20.95
CA SER A 179 23.67 1.20 21.76
C SER A 179 23.51 2.11 23.00
N GLU A 180 22.38 2.80 23.14
CA GLU A 180 22.06 3.67 24.28
C GLU A 180 21.69 2.90 25.56
N LEU A 181 21.40 1.59 25.47
CA LEU A 181 21.15 0.75 26.63
C LEU A 181 22.40 0.10 27.22
N ALA A 182 23.57 0.42 26.68
CA ALA A 182 24.88 -0.12 27.11
C ALA A 182 25.72 0.89 27.92
N LYS A 183 25.07 1.85 28.63
CA LYS A 183 25.73 2.73 29.60
C LYS A 183 25.16 2.54 30.99
#